data_5de78aecaf79956f6af024b53a33cd64
#
_entry.id   5de78aecaf79956f6af024b53a33cd64
#
_cell.length_a   1.000
_cell.length_b   1.000
_cell.length_c   1.000
_cell.angle_alpha   90.00
_cell.angle_beta   90.00
_cell.angle_gamma   90.00
#
_symmetry.space_group_name_H-M   'P 1'
#
loop_
_entity.id
_entity.type
_entity.pdbx_description
1 polymer ?
#
loop_
_entity_poly.entity_id
_entity_poly.type
_entity_poly.pdbx_seq_one_letter_code
_entity_poly.pdbx_strand_id
1 'polypeptide(L)'
;MVTVLVFGLTLRDAVGETEFECEVSRPTTVRKLIESNQDRMGPLLQFLLNREVMITVNKKVSAEDTVVRDSDIVKLSHQSRTSYDGTRDIPV
;
A
#
# COMPACT_ATOMS: atom_id res chain seq x y z
N MET A 1 7.07 12.27 10.20
CA MET A 1 5.84 11.69 9.62
C MET A 1 6.16 10.77 8.46
N VAL A 2 5.33 9.79 8.23
CA VAL A 2 5.46 8.94 7.06
C VAL A 2 4.42 9.40 6.05
N THR A 3 4.83 9.59 4.80
CA THR A 3 3.91 9.98 3.74
C THR A 3 3.49 8.72 3.00
N VAL A 4 2.19 8.51 2.84
CA VAL A 4 1.65 7.38 2.09
C VAL A 4 1.01 7.91 0.83
N LEU A 5 1.50 7.48 -0.33
CA LEU A 5 0.97 7.88 -1.63
C LEU A 5 0.17 6.73 -2.21
N VAL A 6 -1.01 7.03 -2.74
CA VAL A 6 -1.92 6.02 -3.28
C VAL A 6 -2.10 6.26 -4.76
N PHE A 7 -1.79 5.25 -5.57
CA PHE A 7 -1.90 5.36 -7.01
C PHE A 7 -2.88 4.32 -7.56
N GLY A 8 -3.55 4.68 -8.62
CA GLY A 8 -4.54 3.81 -9.26
C GLY A 8 -5.95 4.21 -8.83
N LEU A 9 -6.86 4.22 -9.80
CA LEU A 9 -8.22 4.64 -9.54
C LEU A 9 -8.91 3.76 -8.50
N THR A 10 -8.63 2.47 -8.53
CA THR A 10 -9.27 1.54 -7.59
C THR A 10 -8.95 1.88 -6.14
N LEU A 11 -7.68 2.13 -5.85
CA LEU A 11 -7.30 2.46 -4.49
C LEU A 11 -7.77 3.86 -4.11
N ARG A 12 -7.67 4.79 -5.04
CA ARG A 12 -8.08 6.16 -4.76
C ARG A 12 -9.58 6.21 -4.47
N ASP A 13 -10.38 5.46 -5.22
CA ASP A 13 -11.81 5.45 -5.00
C ASP A 13 -12.14 4.81 -3.65
N ALA A 14 -11.37 3.85 -3.22
CA ALA A 14 -11.62 3.18 -1.96
C ALA A 14 -11.38 4.10 -0.76
N VAL A 15 -10.38 4.95 -0.82
CA VAL A 15 -10.03 5.81 0.31
C VAL A 15 -10.31 7.29 0.11
N GLY A 16 -10.59 7.69 -1.13
CA GLY A 16 -10.96 9.08 -1.40
C GLY A 16 -9.83 10.08 -1.46
N GLU A 17 -8.61 9.66 -1.29
CA GLU A 17 -7.46 10.56 -1.31
C GLU A 17 -6.26 9.89 -1.93
N THR A 18 -5.31 10.69 -2.40
CA THR A 18 -4.11 10.15 -3.02
C THR A 18 -2.88 10.31 -2.13
N GLU A 19 -2.99 11.01 -1.04
CA GLU A 19 -1.85 11.23 -0.14
C GLU A 19 -2.30 11.31 1.29
N PHE A 20 -1.58 10.62 2.18
CA PHE A 20 -1.86 10.67 3.61
C PHE A 20 -0.55 10.93 4.33
N GLU A 21 -0.62 11.65 5.43
CA GLU A 21 0.54 11.82 6.28
C GLU A 21 0.21 11.17 7.62
N CYS A 22 1.07 10.29 8.08
CA CYS A 22 0.84 9.53 9.29
C CYS A 22 1.95 9.78 10.29
N GLU A 23 1.56 10.04 11.53
CA GLU A 23 2.53 10.25 12.56
C GLU A 23 3.05 8.92 13.07
N VAL A 24 4.34 8.77 13.20
CA VAL A 24 4.93 7.57 13.78
C VAL A 24 5.96 8.00 14.82
N SER A 25 5.87 7.45 16.00
CA SER A 25 6.81 7.79 17.06
C SER A 25 7.97 6.80 17.10
N ARG A 26 7.83 5.68 16.41
CA ARG A 26 8.89 4.66 16.34
C ARG A 26 8.71 3.85 15.07
N PRO A 27 9.72 3.08 14.66
CA PRO A 27 9.59 2.28 13.46
C PRO A 27 8.41 1.30 13.55
N THR A 28 7.72 1.14 12.44
CA THR A 28 6.57 0.23 12.35
C THR A 28 6.59 -0.42 10.98
N THR A 29 5.71 -1.38 10.72
CA THR A 29 5.63 -1.99 9.40
C THR A 29 4.58 -1.27 8.58
N VAL A 30 4.63 -1.44 7.25
CA VAL A 30 3.63 -0.86 6.37
C VAL A 30 2.23 -1.31 6.78
N ARG A 31 2.09 -2.60 7.07
CA ARG A 31 0.79 -3.15 7.49
C ARG A 31 0.30 -2.50 8.79
N LYS A 32 1.16 -2.40 9.79
CA LYS A 32 0.75 -1.82 11.06
C LYS A 32 0.45 -0.33 10.91
N LEU A 33 1.16 0.35 10.03
CA LEU A 33 0.87 1.75 9.77
C LEU A 33 -0.55 1.92 9.25
N ILE A 34 -0.97 1.06 8.32
CA ILE A 34 -2.31 1.12 7.78
C ILE A 34 -3.32 0.70 8.83
N GLU A 35 -3.03 -0.34 9.61
CA GLU A 35 -3.92 -0.79 10.67
C GLU A 35 -4.16 0.28 11.72
N SER A 36 -3.15 1.07 12.00
CA SER A 36 -3.26 2.14 12.99
C SER A 36 -4.04 3.35 12.46
N ASN A 37 -4.29 3.41 11.18
CA ASN A 37 -4.98 4.52 10.56
C ASN A 37 -6.23 4.06 9.80
N GLN A 38 -6.94 3.09 10.37
CA GLN A 38 -8.09 2.50 9.69
C GLN A 38 -9.23 3.47 9.44
N ASP A 39 -9.34 4.51 10.20
CA ASP A 39 -10.35 5.54 9.97
C ASP A 39 -10.13 6.26 8.64
N ARG A 40 -8.91 6.25 8.14
CA ARG A 40 -8.58 6.92 6.89
C ARG A 40 -8.18 5.93 5.80
N MET A 41 -7.49 4.89 6.14
CA MET A 41 -6.92 3.95 5.19
C MET A 41 -7.41 2.51 5.35
N GLY A 42 -8.47 2.33 6.13
CA GLY A 42 -9.00 0.98 6.36
C GLY A 42 -9.24 0.15 5.13
N PRO A 43 -9.87 0.70 4.08
CA PRO A 43 -10.12 -0.09 2.87
C PRO A 43 -8.86 -0.62 2.21
N LEU A 44 -7.71 0.00 2.46
CA LEU A 44 -6.46 -0.46 1.86
C LEU A 44 -6.02 -1.81 2.44
N LEU A 45 -6.45 -2.14 3.65
CA LEU A 45 -6.08 -3.41 4.26
C LEU A 45 -6.57 -4.60 3.43
N GLN A 46 -7.75 -4.52 2.85
CA GLN A 46 -8.25 -5.60 2.05
C GLN A 46 -7.40 -5.81 0.81
N PHE A 47 -7.01 -4.73 0.17
CA PHE A 47 -6.15 -4.83 -1.01
C PHE A 47 -4.78 -5.40 -0.62
N LEU A 48 -4.29 -5.03 0.55
CA LEU A 48 -3.02 -5.52 1.03
C LEU A 48 -3.09 -7.03 1.29
N LEU A 49 -4.14 -7.47 1.96
CA LEU A 49 -4.31 -8.88 2.29
C LEU A 49 -4.55 -9.73 1.04
N ASN A 50 -5.17 -9.17 0.03
CA ASN A 50 -5.43 -9.87 -1.22
C ASN A 50 -4.27 -9.78 -2.20
N ARG A 51 -3.20 -9.14 -1.80
CA ARG A 51 -2.01 -8.96 -2.63
C ARG A 51 -2.31 -8.21 -3.92
N GLU A 52 -3.19 -7.22 -3.82
CA GLU A 52 -3.56 -6.40 -4.97
C GLU A 52 -2.88 -5.05 -4.94
N VAL A 53 -1.84 -4.92 -4.14
CA VAL A 53 -1.12 -3.67 -4.00
C VAL A 53 0.38 -3.93 -4.14
N MET A 54 1.02 -3.13 -4.97
CA MET A 54 2.47 -3.11 -5.01
C MET A 54 2.94 -2.04 -4.04
N ILE A 55 3.85 -2.38 -3.16
CA ILE A 55 4.34 -1.48 -2.12
C ILE A 55 5.76 -1.08 -2.46
N THR A 56 6.04 0.22 -2.38
CA THR A 56 7.42 0.68 -2.44
C THR A 56 7.66 1.59 -1.24
N VAL A 57 8.84 1.50 -0.68
CA VAL A 57 9.25 2.37 0.41
C VAL A 57 10.49 3.10 -0.07
N ASN A 58 10.42 4.41 -0.15
CA ASN A 58 11.52 5.24 -0.65
C ASN A 58 11.98 4.74 -2.03
N LYS A 59 11.01 4.41 -2.88
CA LYS A 59 11.24 3.97 -4.26
C LYS A 59 11.81 2.56 -4.40
N LYS A 60 11.85 1.79 -3.33
CA LYS A 60 12.29 0.40 -3.41
C LYS A 60 11.12 -0.52 -3.22
N VAL A 61 10.99 -1.54 -4.05
CA VAL A 61 9.91 -2.53 -3.93
C VAL A 61 10.03 -3.20 -2.56
N SER A 62 8.92 -3.27 -1.86
CA SER A 62 8.90 -3.72 -0.49
C SER A 62 7.68 -4.60 -0.24
N ALA A 63 7.49 -5.02 0.99
CA ALA A 63 6.37 -5.87 1.39
C ALA A 63 5.61 -5.25 2.53
N GLU A 64 4.50 -5.85 2.91
CA GLU A 64 3.67 -5.31 3.97
C GLU A 64 4.38 -5.32 5.33
N ASP A 65 5.35 -6.18 5.51
CA ASP A 65 6.08 -6.25 6.76
C ASP A 65 7.40 -5.45 6.72
N THR A 66 7.63 -4.67 5.68
CA THR A 66 8.80 -3.81 5.61
C THR A 66 8.67 -2.72 6.65
N VAL A 67 9.75 -2.49 7.39
CA VAL A 67 9.77 -1.48 8.44
C VAL A 67 9.88 -0.09 7.84
N VAL A 68 9.07 0.83 8.33
CA VAL A 68 9.12 2.25 7.92
C VAL A 68 9.36 3.11 9.15
N ARG A 69 9.99 4.24 8.94
CA ARG A 69 10.34 5.17 9.99
C ARG A 69 9.90 6.57 9.61
N ASP A 70 10.03 7.48 10.55
CA ASP A 70 9.75 8.88 10.32
C ASP A 70 10.49 9.35 9.06
N SER A 71 9.81 10.12 8.25
CA SER A 71 10.32 10.68 7.01
C SER A 71 10.35 9.72 5.81
N ASP A 72 9.94 8.48 5.99
CA ASP A 72 9.87 7.55 4.87
C ASP A 72 8.65 7.86 4.00
N ILE A 73 8.75 7.47 2.73
CA ILE A 73 7.65 7.64 1.78
C ILE A 73 7.22 6.26 1.31
N VAL A 74 5.97 5.92 1.58
CA VAL A 74 5.39 4.65 1.18
C VAL A 74 4.46 4.90 0.00
N LYS A 75 4.64 4.16 -1.07
CA LYS A 75 3.79 4.30 -2.24
C LYS A 75 3.05 3.00 -2.43
N LEU A 76 1.75 3.09 -2.58
CA LEU A 76 0.88 1.94 -2.80
C LEU A 76 0.24 2.07 -4.18
N SER A 77 0.44 1.08 -5.03
CA SER A 77 -0.11 1.08 -6.38
C SER A 77 -0.99 -0.14 -6.55
N HIS A 78 -2.15 0.02 -7.16
CA HIS A 78 -3.04 -1.11 -7.38
C HIS A 78 -2.42 -2.07 -8.40
N GLN A 79 -2.49 -3.36 -8.11
CA GLN A 79 -1.97 -4.38 -9.00
C GLN A 79 -3.02 -5.46 -9.12
N SER A 80 -3.55 -5.63 -10.31
CA SER A 80 -4.62 -6.59 -10.53
C SER A 80 -4.09 -8.02 -10.58
N ARG A 81 -4.59 -8.85 -9.70
CA ARG A 81 -4.19 -10.25 -9.70
C ARG A 81 -4.77 -10.98 -10.88
N THR A 82 -6.00 -10.64 -11.22
CA THR A 82 -6.69 -11.31 -12.29
C THR A 82 -5.98 -11.14 -13.62
N SER A 83 -5.56 -9.93 -13.87
CA SER A 83 -4.87 -9.64 -15.07
C SER A 83 -3.58 -10.44 -15.19
N TYR A 84 -2.87 -10.52 -14.09
CA TYR A 84 -1.64 -11.22 -14.05
C TYR A 84 -1.84 -12.70 -14.29
N ASP A 85 -2.78 -13.31 -13.60
CA ASP A 85 -3.03 -14.70 -13.75
C ASP A 85 -3.44 -15.04 -15.15
N GLY A 86 -4.23 -14.23 -15.74
CA GLY A 86 -4.70 -14.50 -17.06
C GLY A 86 -3.61 -14.50 -18.06
N THR A 87 -2.62 -13.71 -17.82
CA THR A 87 -1.68 -13.61 -18.80
C THR A 87 -0.78 -14.69 -18.74
N ARG A 88 -0.47 -15.14 -17.66
CA ARG A 88 0.47 -16.03 -17.63
C ARG A 88 0.17 -17.25 -18.02
N ASP A 89 -0.83 -17.55 -17.75
CA ASP A 89 -1.17 -18.78 -17.97
C ASP A 89 -0.99 -19.22 -19.17
N ILE A 90 -0.99 -18.53 -19.86
CA ILE A 90 -0.97 -18.88 -21.00
C ILE A 90 0.04 -19.38 -21.49
N PRO A 91 0.78 -19.25 -21.25
CA PRO A 91 1.79 -19.68 -21.92
C PRO A 91 1.93 -20.83 -21.89
N VAL A 92 1.67 -20.89 -21.71
CA VAL A 92 1.87 -21.78 -21.72
C VAL A 92 1.76 -22.41 -22.04
#